data_4b81f814d2800d763e3116becc95711e
#
_entry.id   4b81f814d2800d763e3116becc95711e
#
_cell.length_a   1.000
_cell.length_b   1.000
_cell.length_c   1.000
_cell.angle_alpha   90.00
_cell.angle_beta   90.00
_cell.angle_gamma   90.00
#
_symmetry.space_group_name_H-M   'P 1'
#
loop_
_entity.id
_entity.type
_entity.pdbx_description
1 polymer ?
#
loop_
_entity_poly.entity_id
_entity_poly.type
_entity_poly.pdbx_seq_one_letter_code
_entity_poly.pdbx_strand_id
1 'polypeptide(L)'
;MPQTILVVDDSPTIIKFVSFSLKNKGFQVVSACDGMDAIEKLSNLSEGVDLVITDLNMPNLDGYGLIDTLRQNESFANTPIIILSSEDGDDDRQRGLDVGASSYLVKPFKPQKLISEVSKYLN
;
A
#
# COMPACT_ATOMS: atom_id res chain seq x y z
N MET A 1 -7.40 1.48 19.78
CA MET A 1 -8.00 1.68 18.44
C MET A 1 -7.21 0.87 17.41
N PRO A 2 -7.87 0.06 16.58
CA PRO A 2 -7.13 -0.65 15.53
C PRO A 2 -6.54 0.32 14.52
N GLN A 3 -5.36 -0.02 14.04
CA GLN A 3 -4.71 0.74 12.99
C GLN A 3 -5.35 0.38 11.65
N THR A 4 -5.44 1.35 10.75
CA THR A 4 -6.11 1.21 9.45
C THR A 4 -5.07 1.19 8.33
N ILE A 5 -5.22 0.21 7.43
CA ILE A 5 -4.33 0.03 6.28
C ILE A 5 -5.15 0.16 5.01
N LEU A 6 -4.68 1.00 4.08
CA LEU A 6 -5.25 1.08 2.74
C LEU A 6 -4.50 0.12 1.82
N VAL A 7 -5.24 -0.76 1.14
CA VAL A 7 -4.68 -1.73 0.20
C VAL A 7 -5.16 -1.36 -1.20
N VAL A 8 -4.22 -1.12 -2.12
CA VAL A 8 -4.51 -0.66 -3.48
C VAL A 8 -3.98 -1.67 -4.48
N ASP A 9 -4.85 -2.31 -5.23
CA ASP A 9 -4.48 -3.28 -6.26
C ASP A 9 -5.68 -3.47 -7.19
N ASP A 10 -5.44 -3.62 -8.48
CA ASP A 10 -6.52 -3.85 -9.44
C ASP A 10 -6.95 -5.33 -9.50
N SER A 11 -6.28 -6.21 -8.77
CA SER A 11 -6.63 -7.62 -8.68
C SER A 11 -7.50 -7.89 -7.45
N PRO A 12 -8.78 -8.28 -7.63
CA PRO A 12 -9.64 -8.63 -6.50
C PRO A 12 -9.08 -9.78 -5.67
N THR A 13 -8.36 -10.71 -6.29
CA THR A 13 -7.75 -11.84 -5.59
C THR A 13 -6.68 -11.37 -4.61
N ILE A 14 -5.82 -10.45 -5.03
CA ILE A 14 -4.77 -9.88 -4.17
C ILE A 14 -5.42 -9.09 -3.03
N ILE A 15 -6.41 -8.27 -3.34
CA ILE A 15 -7.14 -7.50 -2.31
C ILE A 15 -7.69 -8.43 -1.23
N LYS A 16 -8.34 -9.53 -1.63
CA LYS A 16 -8.91 -10.48 -0.67
C LYS A 16 -7.83 -11.14 0.18
N PHE A 17 -6.74 -11.58 -0.44
CA PHE A 17 -5.65 -12.26 0.24
C PHE A 17 -4.99 -11.34 1.27
N VAL A 18 -4.63 -10.14 0.84
CA VAL A 18 -3.96 -9.17 1.71
C VAL A 18 -4.90 -8.72 2.83
N SER A 19 -6.16 -8.40 2.49
CA SER A 19 -7.14 -7.96 3.48
C SER A 19 -7.40 -9.02 4.54
N PHE A 20 -7.56 -10.26 4.13
CA PHE A 20 -7.77 -11.37 5.06
C PHE A 20 -6.59 -11.52 6.03
N SER A 21 -5.37 -11.49 5.50
CA SER A 21 -4.16 -11.62 6.31
C SER A 21 -4.04 -10.50 7.34
N LEU A 22 -4.34 -9.27 6.94
CA LEU A 22 -4.25 -8.11 7.82
C LEU A 22 -5.36 -8.09 8.87
N LYS A 23 -6.59 -8.41 8.47
CA LYS A 23 -7.72 -8.46 9.42
C LYS A 23 -7.51 -9.52 10.49
N ASN A 24 -6.88 -10.64 10.13
CA ASN A 24 -6.54 -11.68 11.09
C ASN A 24 -5.57 -11.19 12.17
N LYS A 25 -4.82 -10.14 11.90
CA LYS A 25 -3.89 -9.56 12.87
C LYS A 25 -4.49 -8.35 13.60
N GLY A 26 -5.77 -8.08 13.39
CA GLY A 26 -6.47 -7.01 14.11
C GLY A 26 -6.45 -5.65 13.43
N PHE A 27 -5.92 -5.55 12.21
CA PHE A 27 -5.95 -4.29 11.47
C PHE A 27 -7.29 -4.07 10.80
N GLN A 28 -7.69 -2.80 10.67
CA GLN A 28 -8.79 -2.43 9.79
C GLN A 28 -8.24 -2.24 8.39
N VAL A 29 -9.02 -2.63 7.38
CA VAL A 29 -8.57 -2.56 5.99
C VAL A 29 -9.59 -1.80 5.15
N VAL A 30 -9.09 -0.84 4.38
CA VAL A 30 -9.84 -0.15 3.33
C VAL A 30 -9.17 -0.54 2.02
N SER A 31 -9.94 -0.88 1.00
CA SER A 31 -9.37 -1.30 -0.28
C SER A 31 -9.73 -0.33 -1.39
N ALA A 32 -8.85 -0.22 -2.39
CA ALA A 32 -9.06 0.59 -3.57
C ALA A 32 -8.55 -0.19 -4.79
N CYS A 33 -9.17 0.02 -5.95
CA CYS A 33 -8.85 -0.74 -7.15
C CYS A 33 -7.79 -0.10 -8.04
N ASP A 34 -7.47 1.16 -7.81
CA ASP A 34 -6.40 1.87 -8.51
C ASP A 34 -6.01 3.14 -7.74
N GLY A 35 -5.05 3.90 -8.27
CA GLY A 35 -4.56 5.09 -7.60
C GLY A 35 -5.59 6.19 -7.45
N MET A 36 -6.46 6.38 -8.46
CA MET A 36 -7.51 7.41 -8.37
C MET A 36 -8.55 7.05 -7.32
N ASP A 37 -8.96 5.78 -7.27
CA ASP A 37 -9.88 5.29 -6.25
C ASP A 37 -9.27 5.43 -4.85
N ALA A 38 -7.96 5.18 -4.74
CA ALA A 38 -7.23 5.35 -3.47
C ALA A 38 -7.29 6.80 -2.99
N ILE A 39 -7.03 7.75 -3.88
CA ILE A 39 -7.06 9.18 -3.53
C ILE A 39 -8.47 9.59 -3.09
N GLU A 40 -9.49 9.14 -3.82
CA GLU A 40 -10.88 9.43 -3.47
C GLU A 40 -11.22 8.91 -2.08
N LYS A 41 -10.85 7.66 -1.79
CA LYS A 41 -11.13 7.06 -0.48
C LYS A 41 -10.37 7.77 0.63
N LEU A 42 -9.11 8.13 0.41
CA LEU A 42 -8.33 8.85 1.42
C LEU A 42 -8.93 10.22 1.72
N SER A 43 -9.48 10.91 0.73
CA SER A 43 -10.09 12.21 0.96
C SER A 43 -11.38 12.12 1.77
N ASN A 44 -12.00 10.94 1.82
CA ASN A 44 -13.23 10.70 2.59
C ASN A 44 -12.98 10.08 3.96
N LEU A 45 -11.72 9.76 4.29
CA LEU A 45 -11.35 9.18 5.59
C LEU A 45 -10.84 10.30 6.49
N SER A 46 -11.69 10.76 7.43
CA SER A 46 -11.36 11.88 8.29
C SER A 46 -10.15 11.63 9.20
N GLU A 47 -9.93 10.37 9.57
CA GLU A 47 -8.80 10.00 10.44
C GLU A 47 -7.58 9.52 9.65
N GLY A 48 -7.67 9.45 8.32
CA GLY A 48 -6.59 8.97 7.47
C GLY A 48 -6.32 7.49 7.62
N VAL A 49 -5.12 7.09 7.22
CA VAL A 49 -4.68 5.69 7.34
C VAL A 49 -3.28 5.66 7.95
N ASP A 50 -2.95 4.53 8.56
CA ASP A 50 -1.66 4.35 9.24
C ASP A 50 -0.58 3.77 8.33
N LEU A 51 -1.00 3.13 7.23
CA LEU A 51 -0.09 2.53 6.27
C LEU A 51 -0.81 2.32 4.94
N VAL A 52 -0.07 2.45 3.84
CA VAL A 52 -0.59 2.19 2.49
C VAL A 52 0.19 1.03 1.88
N ILE A 53 -0.51 0.08 1.30
CA ILE A 53 0.08 -1.01 0.51
C ILE A 53 -0.46 -0.85 -0.90
N THR A 54 0.42 -0.74 -1.89
CA THR A 54 -0.01 -0.49 -3.27
C THR A 54 0.76 -1.33 -4.28
N ASP A 55 0.04 -1.83 -5.29
CA ASP A 55 0.63 -2.37 -6.50
C ASP A 55 1.21 -1.22 -7.33
N LEU A 56 2.08 -1.52 -8.29
CA LEU A 56 2.66 -0.54 -9.20
C LEU A 56 1.86 -0.41 -10.50
N ASN A 57 1.47 -1.54 -11.08
CA ASN A 57 0.83 -1.55 -12.40
C ASN A 57 -0.69 -1.55 -12.26
N MET A 58 -1.29 -0.37 -12.34
CA MET A 58 -2.73 -0.19 -12.21
C MET A 58 -3.21 0.81 -13.27
N PRO A 59 -4.49 0.72 -13.70
CA PRO A 59 -5.04 1.71 -14.62
C PRO A 59 -5.25 3.07 -13.94
N ASN A 60 -5.47 4.09 -14.73
CA ASN A 60 -5.77 5.46 -14.33
C ASN A 60 -4.60 6.17 -13.66
N LEU A 61 -4.21 5.75 -12.45
CA LEU A 61 -3.04 6.26 -11.75
C LEU A 61 -2.28 5.07 -11.20
N ASP A 62 -1.04 4.88 -11.63
CA ASP A 62 -0.21 3.76 -11.17
C ASP A 62 0.35 3.98 -9.76
N GLY A 63 1.06 2.97 -9.24
CA GLY A 63 1.60 3.03 -7.90
C GLY A 63 2.65 4.12 -7.71
N TYR A 64 3.49 4.36 -8.71
CA TYR A 64 4.49 5.43 -8.64
C TYR A 64 3.80 6.80 -8.53
N GLY A 65 2.78 7.04 -9.37
CA GLY A 65 2.02 8.29 -9.34
C GLY A 65 1.27 8.48 -8.03
N LEU A 66 0.70 7.40 -7.50
CA LEU A 66 0.02 7.45 -6.20
C LEU A 66 0.99 7.83 -5.09
N ILE A 67 2.16 7.19 -5.03
CA ILE A 67 3.16 7.47 -4.00
C ILE A 67 3.62 8.92 -4.09
N ASP A 68 3.92 9.40 -5.30
CA ASP A 68 4.34 10.79 -5.50
C ASP A 68 3.27 11.77 -5.00
N THR A 69 2.02 11.52 -5.34
CA THR A 69 0.89 12.34 -4.90
C THR A 69 0.80 12.38 -3.38
N LEU A 70 0.91 11.22 -2.73
CA LEU A 70 0.85 11.15 -1.27
C LEU A 70 2.01 11.86 -0.60
N ARG A 71 3.21 11.75 -1.15
CA ARG A 71 4.39 12.40 -0.56
C ARG A 71 4.35 13.92 -0.66
N GLN A 72 3.61 14.46 -1.62
CA GLN A 72 3.42 15.90 -1.76
C GLN A 72 2.30 16.44 -0.88
N ASN A 73 1.53 15.56 -0.25
CA ASN A 73 0.44 15.95 0.64
C ASN A 73 0.91 15.88 2.08
N GLU A 74 0.79 16.98 2.81
CA GLU A 74 1.25 17.07 4.21
C GLU A 74 0.63 15.98 5.09
N SER A 75 -0.62 15.61 4.83
CA SER A 75 -1.32 14.60 5.63
C SER A 75 -0.72 13.21 5.48
N PHE A 76 -0.03 12.94 4.37
CA PHE A 76 0.50 11.61 4.07
C PHE A 76 2.00 11.60 3.84
N ALA A 77 2.68 12.72 4.07
CA ALA A 77 4.11 12.86 3.78
C ALA A 77 4.96 11.85 4.55
N ASN A 78 4.51 11.43 5.73
CA ASN A 78 5.23 10.49 6.59
C ASN A 78 4.55 9.12 6.73
N THR A 79 3.43 8.90 6.05
CA THR A 79 2.71 7.62 6.12
C THR A 79 3.55 6.53 5.46
N PRO A 80 3.82 5.40 6.13
CA PRO A 80 4.56 4.31 5.51
C PRO A 80 3.83 3.77 4.29
N ILE A 81 4.58 3.48 3.23
CA ILE A 81 4.03 2.93 1.99
C ILE A 81 4.84 1.70 1.61
N ILE A 82 4.17 0.57 1.45
CA ILE A 82 4.78 -0.68 0.99
C ILE A 82 4.29 -0.96 -0.43
N ILE A 83 5.23 -1.20 -1.34
CA ILE A 83 4.90 -1.59 -2.71
C ILE A 83 4.77 -3.11 -2.78
N LEU A 84 3.70 -3.59 -3.41
CA LEU A 84 3.55 -4.99 -3.81
C LEU A 84 3.68 -5.07 -5.32
N SER A 85 4.62 -5.85 -5.83
CA SER A 85 4.78 -5.94 -7.28
C SER A 85 5.35 -7.30 -7.69
N SER A 86 4.99 -7.76 -8.90
CA SER A 86 5.60 -8.91 -9.52
C SER A 86 6.95 -8.57 -10.15
N GLU A 87 7.30 -7.30 -10.21
CA GLU A 87 8.58 -6.84 -10.78
C GLU A 87 9.64 -6.81 -9.69
N ASP A 88 10.68 -7.64 -9.83
CA ASP A 88 11.73 -7.79 -8.82
C ASP A 88 13.09 -7.24 -9.25
N GLY A 89 13.14 -6.50 -10.36
CA GLY A 89 14.36 -5.88 -10.81
C GLY A 89 14.85 -4.79 -9.88
N ASP A 90 16.18 -4.64 -9.79
CA ASP A 90 16.78 -3.62 -8.92
C ASP A 90 16.35 -2.22 -9.32
N ASP A 91 16.22 -1.96 -10.63
CA ASP A 91 15.80 -0.65 -11.14
C ASP A 91 14.38 -0.30 -10.69
N ASP A 92 13.46 -1.26 -10.76
CA ASP A 92 12.07 -1.04 -10.33
C ASP A 92 11.98 -0.79 -8.83
N ARG A 93 12.73 -1.56 -8.05
CA ARG A 93 12.79 -1.40 -6.61
C ARG A 93 13.38 -0.04 -6.25
N GLN A 94 14.47 0.35 -6.89
CA GLN A 94 15.12 1.63 -6.63
C GLN A 94 14.20 2.79 -7.01
N ARG A 95 13.49 2.69 -8.14
CA ARG A 95 12.53 3.72 -8.55
C ARG A 95 11.42 3.89 -7.52
N GLY A 96 10.90 2.76 -6.99
CA GLY A 96 9.89 2.80 -5.95
C GLY A 96 10.36 3.52 -4.70
N LEU A 97 11.58 3.22 -4.25
CA LEU A 97 12.16 3.87 -3.09
C LEU A 97 12.44 5.36 -3.36
N ASP A 98 12.90 5.69 -4.56
CA ASP A 98 13.22 7.07 -4.94
C ASP A 98 11.98 7.97 -4.95
N VAL A 99 10.81 7.45 -5.37
CA VAL A 99 9.58 8.25 -5.33
C VAL A 99 8.99 8.34 -3.92
N GLY A 100 9.51 7.58 -2.97
CA GLY A 100 9.14 7.74 -1.57
C GLY A 100 8.54 6.54 -0.86
N ALA A 101 8.58 5.35 -1.47
CA ALA A 101 8.11 4.14 -0.79
C ALA A 101 9.03 3.80 0.38
N SER A 102 8.44 3.23 1.42
CA SER A 102 9.18 2.81 2.61
C SER A 102 9.77 1.43 2.44
N SER A 103 9.10 0.57 1.67
CA SER A 103 9.49 -0.84 1.52
C SER A 103 8.93 -1.40 0.23
N TYR A 104 9.46 -2.54 -0.20
CA TYR A 104 9.09 -3.20 -1.45
C TYR A 104 8.94 -4.69 -1.18
N LEU A 105 7.81 -5.28 -1.56
CA LEU A 105 7.52 -6.70 -1.37
C LEU A 105 7.17 -7.33 -2.72
N VAL A 106 7.92 -8.36 -3.11
CA VAL A 106 7.78 -9.00 -4.42
C VAL A 106 6.72 -10.10 -4.37
N LYS A 107 5.82 -10.11 -5.34
CA LYS A 107 4.82 -11.19 -5.52
C LYS A 107 5.47 -12.39 -6.23
N PRO A 108 5.07 -13.62 -5.91
CA PRO A 108 4.17 -13.99 -4.82
C PRO A 108 4.89 -13.97 -3.48
N PHE A 109 4.17 -13.67 -2.42
CA PHE A 109 4.71 -13.63 -1.07
C PHE A 109 3.84 -14.45 -0.13
N LYS A 110 4.42 -14.91 0.99
CA LYS A 110 3.68 -15.63 2.02
C LYS A 110 3.03 -14.63 2.99
N PRO A 111 1.90 -15.01 3.64
CA PRO A 111 1.28 -14.13 4.63
C PRO A 111 2.24 -13.66 5.73
N GLN A 112 3.14 -14.54 6.17
CA GLN A 112 4.13 -14.20 7.20
C GLN A 112 5.07 -13.08 6.74
N LYS A 113 5.44 -13.08 5.45
CA LYS A 113 6.32 -12.04 4.91
C LYS A 113 5.59 -10.70 4.87
N LEU A 114 4.33 -10.70 4.46
CA LEU A 114 3.50 -9.50 4.46
C LEU A 114 3.39 -8.92 5.87
N ILE A 115 3.04 -9.75 6.86
CA ILE A 115 2.88 -9.31 8.24
C ILE A 115 4.21 -8.80 8.80
N SER A 116 5.32 -9.47 8.46
CA SER A 116 6.65 -9.03 8.88
C SER A 116 6.97 -7.62 8.37
N GLU A 117 6.66 -7.34 7.10
CA GLU A 117 6.89 -6.02 6.54
C GLU A 117 6.00 -4.95 7.18
N VAL A 118 4.71 -5.27 7.38
CA VAL A 118 3.78 -4.35 8.03
C VAL A 118 4.23 -4.05 9.47
N SER A 119 4.71 -5.06 10.18
CA SER A 119 5.13 -4.93 11.58
C SER A 119 6.36 -4.06 11.77
N LYS A 120 7.11 -3.77 10.71
CA LYS A 120 8.21 -2.80 10.77
C LYS A 120 7.73 -1.38 11.02
N TYR A 121 6.47 -1.09 10.64
CA TYR A 121 5.91 0.26 10.69
C TYR A 121 4.74 0.40 11.66
N LEU A 122 4.01 -0.68 11.91
CA LEU A 122 2.83 -0.70 12.78
C LEU A 122 2.99 -1.72 13.90
N ASN A 123 2.38 -1.42 15.01
CA ASN A 123 2.43 -2.30 16.19
C ASN A 123 1.37 -3.39 16.14
#